data_03aceedae68d2af1479303c3eb839b8b
#
_entry.id   03aceedae68d2af1479303c3eb839b8b
#
_cell.length_a   1.000
_cell.length_b   1.000
_cell.length_c   1.000
_cell.angle_alpha   90.00
_cell.angle_beta   90.00
_cell.angle_gamma   90.00
#
_symmetry.space_group_name_H-M   'P 1'
#
loop_
_entity.id
_entity.type
_entity.pdbx_description
1 polymer ?
#
loop_
_entity_poly.entity_id
_entity_poly.type
_entity_poly.pdbx_seq_one_letter_code
_entity_poly.pdbx_strand_id
1 'polypeptide(L)'
;MIKEAKANIGEHSNIHYEVVNAEELPYEDERFDIVIANMMLYHIPNLDKALSEIRRVLKKNGIFYCATYGENGVESFINQMLNVQTERQHTFTLQNGKDILEHWFPSVEKLEYVDKLRISDRSDLVEYIQSFKEMNDWQNYSEEELYRLISNYEKQGVIEIPKEYGMFVSRK
;
A
#
# COMPACT_ATOMS: atom_id res chain seq x y z
N MET A 1 -9.20 -13.97 3.03
CA MET A 1 -7.73 -13.94 2.80
C MET A 1 -7.05 -15.27 3.11
N ILE A 2 -6.90 -15.76 4.39
CA ILE A 2 -6.16 -17.02 4.68
C ILE A 2 -6.78 -18.24 3.96
N LYS A 3 -8.11 -18.37 3.94
CA LYS A 3 -8.81 -19.44 3.23
C LYS A 3 -8.49 -19.45 1.73
N GLU A 4 -8.44 -18.28 1.12
CA GLU A 4 -8.11 -18.11 -0.30
C GLU A 4 -6.62 -18.37 -0.56
N ALA A 5 -5.73 -17.89 0.31
CA ALA A 5 -4.31 -18.18 0.22
C ALA A 5 -4.03 -19.69 0.25
N LYS A 6 -4.66 -20.42 1.17
CA LYS A 6 -4.59 -21.88 1.22
C LYS A 6 -5.15 -22.55 -0.04
N ALA A 7 -6.25 -22.02 -0.59
CA ALA A 7 -6.85 -22.55 -1.81
C ALA A 7 -5.95 -22.33 -3.04
N ASN A 8 -5.28 -21.19 -3.12
CA ASN A 8 -4.47 -20.81 -4.28
C ASN A 8 -3.05 -21.41 -4.26
N ILE A 9 -2.44 -21.51 -3.07
CA ILE A 9 -1.05 -21.99 -2.94
C ILE A 9 -1.02 -23.49 -2.63
N GLY A 10 -2.09 -24.04 -2.06
CA GLY A 10 -2.14 -25.40 -1.56
C GLY A 10 -1.50 -25.58 -0.18
N GLU A 11 -1.52 -26.80 0.32
CA GLU A 11 -0.86 -27.17 1.57
C GLU A 11 0.60 -27.56 1.29
N HIS A 12 1.51 -26.73 1.76
CA HIS A 12 2.94 -27.01 1.74
C HIS A 12 3.44 -27.15 3.18
N SER A 13 4.26 -28.13 3.45
CA SER A 13 4.76 -28.44 4.80
C SER A 13 5.62 -27.31 5.41
N ASN A 14 6.12 -26.42 4.57
CA ASN A 14 6.97 -25.29 4.98
C ASN A 14 6.23 -23.94 5.00
N ILE A 15 4.91 -23.90 4.76
CA ILE A 15 4.10 -22.68 4.79
C ILE A 15 3.04 -22.83 5.88
N HIS A 16 3.06 -21.89 6.83
CA HIS A 16 2.10 -21.82 7.92
C HIS A 16 1.26 -20.55 7.80
N TYR A 17 -0.04 -20.66 8.05
CA TYR A 17 -0.99 -19.56 7.92
C TYR A 17 -1.64 -19.32 9.28
N GLU A 18 -1.49 -18.10 9.79
CA GLU A 18 -2.06 -17.69 11.07
C GLU A 18 -2.74 -16.34 10.97
N VAL A 19 -3.75 -16.11 11.79
CA VAL A 19 -4.35 -14.79 12.00
C VAL A 19 -3.74 -14.22 13.27
N VAL A 20 -2.94 -13.17 13.11
CA VAL A 20 -2.25 -12.53 14.22
C VAL A 20 -2.46 -11.02 14.20
N ASN A 21 -2.37 -10.40 15.37
CA ASN A 21 -2.33 -8.95 15.49
C ASN A 21 -0.88 -8.48 15.36
N ALA A 22 -0.58 -7.59 14.40
CA ALA A 22 0.76 -7.05 14.21
C ALA A 22 1.26 -6.20 15.39
N GLU A 23 0.33 -5.68 16.21
CA GLU A 23 0.64 -4.92 17.42
C GLU A 23 0.96 -5.81 18.63
N GLU A 24 0.79 -7.13 18.52
CA GLU A 24 1.04 -8.12 19.55
C GLU A 24 1.32 -9.48 18.92
N LEU A 25 2.55 -9.67 18.45
CA LEU A 25 2.94 -10.88 17.74
C LEU A 25 3.18 -12.04 18.73
N PRO A 26 2.53 -13.20 18.54
CA PRO A 26 2.63 -14.34 19.45
C PRO A 26 3.92 -15.17 19.24
N TYR A 27 5.02 -14.49 18.98
CA TYR A 27 6.32 -15.11 18.70
C TYR A 27 7.37 -14.63 19.70
N GLU A 28 8.34 -15.48 19.97
CA GLU A 28 9.49 -15.16 20.81
C GLU A 28 10.39 -14.10 20.16
N ASP A 29 11.21 -13.45 20.97
CA ASP A 29 12.23 -12.51 20.51
C ASP A 29 13.23 -13.22 19.58
N GLU A 30 13.72 -12.47 18.60
CA GLU A 30 14.76 -12.94 17.67
C GLU A 30 14.40 -14.25 16.93
N ARG A 31 13.14 -14.43 16.60
CA ARG A 31 12.60 -15.65 15.96
C ARG A 31 12.88 -15.70 14.46
N PHE A 32 12.79 -14.57 13.76
CA PHE A 32 12.78 -14.51 12.29
C PHE A 32 14.04 -13.85 11.72
N ASP A 33 14.57 -14.42 10.65
CA ASP A 33 15.65 -13.81 9.87
C ASP A 33 15.14 -12.66 9.00
N ILE A 34 13.90 -12.80 8.50
CA ILE A 34 13.23 -11.84 7.62
C ILE A 34 11.78 -11.67 8.08
N VAL A 35 11.31 -10.42 8.09
CA VAL A 35 9.91 -10.06 8.23
C VAL A 35 9.50 -9.24 7.01
N ILE A 36 8.31 -9.50 6.46
CA ILE A 36 7.78 -8.79 5.29
C ILE A 36 6.40 -8.24 5.62
N ALA A 37 6.22 -6.93 5.47
CA ALA A 37 4.94 -6.24 5.54
C ALA A 37 4.59 -5.67 4.16
N ASN A 38 3.79 -6.39 3.39
CA ASN A 38 3.45 -6.00 2.04
C ASN A 38 2.09 -5.28 2.00
N MET A 39 2.09 -3.98 1.69
CA MET A 39 0.89 -3.14 1.52
C MET A 39 -0.07 -3.22 2.73
N MET A 40 0.47 -3.12 3.96
CA MET A 40 -0.36 -3.31 5.16
C MET A 40 -0.09 -2.31 6.30
N LEU A 41 1.08 -1.69 6.40
CA LEU A 41 1.44 -0.84 7.54
C LEU A 41 0.52 0.37 7.70
N TYR A 42 0.04 0.94 6.62
CA TYR A 42 -0.91 2.06 6.63
C TYR A 42 -2.31 1.70 7.15
N HIS A 43 -2.59 0.43 7.39
CA HIS A 43 -3.83 -0.05 8.02
C HIS A 43 -3.69 -0.25 9.53
N ILE A 44 -2.47 -0.13 10.08
CA ILE A 44 -2.21 -0.41 11.49
C ILE A 44 -2.57 0.81 12.35
N PRO A 45 -3.48 0.69 13.32
CA PRO A 45 -3.87 1.80 14.19
C PRO A 45 -2.72 2.33 15.05
N ASN A 46 -1.92 1.45 15.63
CA ASN A 46 -0.74 1.81 16.41
C ASN A 46 0.54 1.31 15.73
N LEU A 47 1.02 2.11 14.79
CA LEU A 47 2.18 1.77 13.98
C LEU A 47 3.45 1.60 14.81
N ASP A 48 3.66 2.42 15.83
CA ASP A 48 4.82 2.32 16.72
C ASP A 48 4.85 0.99 17.46
N LYS A 49 3.71 0.55 17.96
CA LYS A 49 3.61 -0.75 18.64
C LYS A 49 3.91 -1.91 17.68
N ALA A 50 3.38 -1.86 16.46
CA ALA A 50 3.65 -2.88 15.45
C ALA A 50 5.13 -2.90 15.03
N LEU A 51 5.77 -1.75 14.83
CA LEU A 51 7.19 -1.66 14.49
C LEU A 51 8.10 -2.14 15.63
N SER A 52 7.71 -1.88 16.88
CA SER A 52 8.36 -2.44 18.07
C SER A 52 8.32 -3.97 18.06
N GLU A 53 7.16 -4.55 17.81
CA GLU A 53 6.97 -6.00 17.74
C GLU A 53 7.75 -6.63 16.57
N ILE A 54 7.67 -6.02 15.38
CA ILE A 54 8.46 -6.45 14.21
C ILE A 54 9.95 -6.46 14.57
N ARG A 55 10.45 -5.39 15.21
CA ARG A 55 11.84 -5.32 15.60
C ARG A 55 12.20 -6.36 16.69
N ARG A 56 11.28 -6.62 17.63
CA ARG A 56 11.48 -7.62 18.70
C ARG A 56 11.67 -9.02 18.13
N VAL A 57 10.77 -9.43 17.22
CA VAL A 57 10.79 -10.79 16.66
C VAL A 57 11.88 -11.01 15.60
N LEU A 58 12.47 -9.95 15.04
CA LEU A 58 13.62 -10.03 14.15
C LEU A 58 14.88 -10.42 14.93
N LYS A 59 15.66 -11.35 14.37
CA LYS A 59 17.01 -11.68 14.86
C LYS A 59 17.97 -10.49 14.74
N LYS A 60 19.09 -10.56 15.46
CA LYS A 60 20.23 -9.66 15.23
C LYS A 60 20.68 -9.81 13.77
N ASN A 61 20.84 -8.72 13.06
CA ASN A 61 21.10 -8.67 11.62
C ASN A 61 19.92 -9.16 10.73
N GLY A 62 18.73 -9.33 11.29
CA GLY A 62 17.53 -9.63 10.53
C GLY A 62 17.10 -8.44 9.65
N ILE A 63 16.35 -8.75 8.60
CA ILE A 63 15.92 -7.74 7.61
C ILE A 63 14.40 -7.62 7.64
N PHE A 64 13.93 -6.38 7.70
CA PHE A 64 12.53 -6.03 7.53
C PHE A 64 12.29 -5.40 6.17
N TYR A 65 11.42 -5.99 5.37
CA TYR A 65 10.94 -5.45 4.11
C TYR A 65 9.52 -4.94 4.28
N CYS A 66 9.25 -3.70 3.88
CA CYS A 66 7.88 -3.23 3.82
C CYS A 66 7.60 -2.45 2.54
N ALA A 67 6.60 -2.91 1.78
CA ALA A 67 6.13 -2.23 0.59
C ALA A 67 4.94 -1.34 0.93
N THR A 68 4.88 -0.18 0.27
CA THR A 68 3.81 0.79 0.42
C THR A 68 3.62 1.60 -0.86
N TYR A 69 2.57 2.40 -0.88
CA TYR A 69 2.29 3.36 -1.95
C TYR A 69 2.83 4.76 -1.59
N GLY A 70 2.93 5.60 -2.62
CA GLY A 70 3.23 7.02 -2.47
C GLY A 70 1.99 7.90 -2.54
N GLU A 71 2.13 9.13 -2.10
CA GLU A 71 1.03 10.11 -2.01
C GLU A 71 0.62 10.70 -3.36
N ASN A 72 1.46 10.55 -4.41
CA ASN A 72 1.22 11.10 -5.74
C ASN A 72 0.81 10.03 -6.77
N GLY A 73 0.14 8.98 -6.31
CA GLY A 73 -0.29 7.87 -7.15
C GLY A 73 -1.71 8.02 -7.72
N VAL A 74 -2.34 6.88 -8.01
CA VAL A 74 -3.65 6.79 -8.67
C VAL A 74 -4.74 7.52 -7.90
N GLU A 75 -4.80 7.36 -6.57
CA GLU A 75 -5.82 8.01 -5.73
C GLU A 75 -5.70 9.53 -5.79
N SER A 76 -4.50 10.07 -5.66
CA SER A 76 -4.23 11.51 -5.77
C SER A 76 -4.62 12.07 -7.13
N PHE A 77 -4.31 11.35 -8.21
CA PHE A 77 -4.70 11.73 -9.57
C PHE A 77 -6.22 11.81 -9.71
N ILE A 78 -6.95 10.80 -9.23
CA ILE A 78 -8.41 10.79 -9.30
C ILE A 78 -9.01 11.91 -8.44
N ASN A 79 -8.53 12.12 -7.22
CA ASN A 79 -8.97 13.20 -6.36
C ASN A 79 -8.78 14.58 -7.00
N GLN A 80 -7.63 14.80 -7.65
CA GLN A 80 -7.38 16.03 -8.40
C GLN A 80 -8.33 16.19 -9.58
N MET A 81 -8.55 15.12 -10.36
CA MET A 81 -9.45 15.11 -11.50
C MET A 81 -10.90 15.42 -11.09
N LEU A 82 -11.35 14.87 -9.97
CA LEU A 82 -12.69 15.06 -9.43
C LEU A 82 -12.81 16.30 -8.55
N ASN A 83 -11.72 17.05 -8.31
CA ASN A 83 -11.67 18.17 -7.38
C ASN A 83 -12.18 17.80 -5.96
N VAL A 84 -11.85 16.60 -5.51
CA VAL A 84 -12.16 16.09 -4.17
C VAL A 84 -10.98 16.36 -3.25
N GLN A 85 -11.24 17.03 -2.13
CA GLN A 85 -10.25 17.16 -1.05
C GLN A 85 -10.47 16.01 -0.07
N THR A 86 -9.41 15.25 0.18
CA THR A 86 -9.43 14.17 1.18
C THR A 86 -8.65 14.62 2.40
N GLU A 87 -9.27 14.51 3.57
CA GLU A 87 -8.61 14.71 4.86
C GLU A 87 -7.87 13.45 5.32
N ARG A 88 -7.72 12.47 4.45
CA ARG A 88 -7.09 11.19 4.79
C ARG A 88 -5.65 11.42 5.19
N GLN A 89 -5.36 11.23 6.46
CA GLN A 89 -3.97 11.21 6.94
C GLN A 89 -3.31 9.92 6.47
N HIS A 90 -2.28 10.06 5.66
CA HIS A 90 -1.45 8.95 5.25
C HIS A 90 -0.50 8.57 6.39
N THR A 91 -0.83 7.50 7.09
CA THR A 91 -0.07 7.06 8.28
C THR A 91 1.29 6.47 7.92
N PHE A 92 1.41 5.85 6.74
CA PHE A 92 2.65 5.25 6.26
C PHE A 92 2.70 5.23 4.73
N THR A 93 3.59 6.01 4.14
CA THR A 93 3.74 6.18 2.69
C THR A 93 5.22 6.16 2.27
N LEU A 94 5.51 6.27 0.99
CA LEU A 94 6.88 6.47 0.49
C LEU A 94 7.49 7.81 0.92
N GLN A 95 6.67 8.81 1.25
CA GLN A 95 7.12 10.14 1.66
C GLN A 95 7.57 10.15 3.13
N ASN A 96 6.82 9.52 4.04
CA ASN A 96 7.08 9.57 5.48
C ASN A 96 7.70 8.29 6.06
N GLY A 97 7.61 7.17 5.32
CA GLY A 97 7.97 5.84 5.85
C GLY A 97 9.44 5.71 6.23
N LYS A 98 10.35 6.39 5.51
CA LYS A 98 11.78 6.34 5.86
C LYS A 98 12.03 6.93 7.23
N ASP A 99 11.54 8.14 7.48
CA ASP A 99 11.74 8.84 8.75
C ASP A 99 11.13 8.05 9.93
N ILE A 100 9.95 7.46 9.71
CA ILE A 100 9.30 6.59 10.70
C ILE A 100 10.17 5.37 11.03
N LEU A 101 10.69 4.69 10.00
CA LEU A 101 11.48 3.47 10.17
C LEU A 101 12.86 3.73 10.78
N GLU A 102 13.48 4.88 10.52
CA GLU A 102 14.79 5.27 11.09
C GLU A 102 14.76 5.44 12.61
N HIS A 103 13.57 5.62 13.22
CA HIS A 103 13.42 5.58 14.69
C HIS A 103 13.57 4.17 15.26
N TRP A 104 13.33 3.15 14.46
CA TRP A 104 13.34 1.75 14.88
C TRP A 104 14.54 0.95 14.38
N PHE A 105 15.09 1.33 13.22
CA PHE A 105 16.12 0.58 12.53
C PHE A 105 17.32 1.49 12.21
N PRO A 106 18.55 1.05 12.52
CA PRO A 106 19.75 1.87 12.28
C PRO A 106 20.11 2.05 10.79
N SER A 107 19.52 1.25 9.92
CA SER A 107 19.73 1.35 8.47
C SER A 107 18.42 1.13 7.75
N VAL A 108 18.01 2.12 6.95
CA VAL A 108 16.80 2.09 6.14
C VAL A 108 17.11 2.54 4.72
N GLU A 109 16.94 1.65 3.76
CA GLU A 109 17.06 1.93 2.34
C GLU A 109 15.66 2.04 1.73
N LYS A 110 15.41 3.07 0.92
CA LYS A 110 14.17 3.26 0.16
C LYS A 110 14.41 2.87 -1.29
N LEU A 111 13.60 1.97 -1.80
CA LEU A 111 13.58 1.54 -3.20
C LEU A 111 12.26 2.00 -3.83
N GLU A 112 12.34 2.86 -4.82
CA GLU A 112 11.17 3.37 -5.55
C GLU A 112 10.99 2.62 -6.87
N TYR A 113 9.75 2.28 -7.16
CA TYR A 113 9.33 1.75 -8.45
C TYR A 113 8.51 2.81 -9.19
N VAL A 114 9.14 3.45 -10.16
CA VAL A 114 8.50 4.49 -10.97
C VAL A 114 7.78 3.83 -12.15
N ASP A 115 6.46 3.92 -12.16
CA ASP A 115 5.60 3.34 -13.17
C ASP A 115 4.38 4.25 -13.43
N LYS A 116 3.61 3.94 -14.45
CA LYS A 116 2.34 4.59 -14.75
C LYS A 116 1.34 3.61 -15.34
N LEU A 117 0.08 3.84 -15.04
CA LEU A 117 -1.01 3.18 -15.76
C LEU A 117 -1.21 3.91 -17.08
N ARG A 118 -1.41 3.14 -18.14
CA ARG A 118 -1.79 3.64 -19.47
C ARG A 118 -3.15 3.05 -19.82
N ILE A 119 -4.16 3.89 -19.80
CA ILE A 119 -5.55 3.50 -19.99
C ILE A 119 -5.96 3.99 -21.39
N SER A 120 -6.29 3.06 -22.26
CA SER A 120 -6.78 3.31 -23.62
C SER A 120 -8.30 3.25 -23.73
N ASP A 121 -8.98 2.64 -22.78
CA ASP A 121 -10.42 2.61 -22.67
C ASP A 121 -10.88 3.38 -21.42
N ARG A 122 -11.67 4.42 -21.62
CA ARG A 122 -12.20 5.25 -20.53
C ARG A 122 -13.11 4.46 -19.60
N SER A 123 -13.78 3.43 -20.11
CA SER A 123 -14.67 2.59 -19.31
C SER A 123 -13.93 1.90 -18.18
N ASP A 124 -12.69 1.46 -18.39
CA ASP A 124 -11.87 0.84 -17.36
C ASP A 124 -11.64 1.79 -16.16
N LEU A 125 -11.40 3.09 -16.44
CA LEU A 125 -11.20 4.07 -15.37
C LEU A 125 -12.52 4.42 -14.67
N VAL A 126 -13.62 4.50 -15.41
CA VAL A 126 -14.95 4.72 -14.84
C VAL A 126 -15.33 3.57 -13.91
N GLU A 127 -15.19 2.32 -14.35
CA GLU A 127 -15.47 1.13 -13.55
C GLU A 127 -14.56 1.08 -12.29
N TYR A 128 -13.28 1.41 -12.45
CA TYR A 128 -12.35 1.50 -11.32
C TYR A 128 -12.82 2.52 -10.30
N ILE A 129 -13.15 3.75 -10.70
CA ILE A 129 -13.66 4.80 -9.80
C ILE A 129 -14.96 4.34 -9.12
N GLN A 130 -15.86 3.74 -9.87
CA GLN A 130 -17.13 3.24 -9.36
C GLN A 130 -16.97 2.07 -8.37
N SER A 131 -15.93 1.26 -8.50
CA SER A 131 -15.66 0.17 -7.56
C SER A 131 -15.32 0.65 -6.14
N PHE A 132 -14.91 1.91 -5.97
CA PHE A 132 -14.57 2.54 -4.70
C PHE A 132 -15.63 3.51 -4.17
N LYS A 133 -16.82 3.59 -4.78
CA LYS A 133 -17.87 4.55 -4.41
C LYS A 133 -18.24 4.51 -2.92
N GLU A 134 -18.26 3.34 -2.30
CA GLU A 134 -18.61 3.19 -0.89
C GLU A 134 -17.47 3.60 0.07
N MET A 135 -16.25 3.76 -0.45
CA MET A 135 -15.04 4.01 0.34
C MET A 135 -14.54 5.44 0.27
N ASN A 136 -14.98 6.22 -0.73
CA ASN A 136 -14.49 7.57 -1.04
C ASN A 136 -15.63 8.50 -1.45
N ASP A 137 -15.42 9.82 -1.40
CA ASP A 137 -16.35 10.86 -1.86
C ASP A 137 -16.58 10.86 -3.38
N TRP A 138 -16.05 9.87 -4.11
CA TRP A 138 -16.24 9.67 -5.54
C TRP A 138 -17.67 9.25 -5.91
N GLN A 139 -18.47 8.84 -4.92
CA GLN A 139 -19.88 8.46 -5.11
C GLN A 139 -20.78 9.58 -5.64
N ASN A 140 -20.34 10.84 -5.53
CA ASN A 140 -21.14 12.00 -5.90
C ASN A 140 -21.16 12.29 -7.42
N TYR A 141 -20.41 11.53 -8.22
CA TYR A 141 -20.29 11.71 -9.65
C TYR A 141 -21.07 10.65 -10.41
N SER A 142 -21.92 11.10 -11.34
CA SER A 142 -22.57 10.22 -12.30
C SER A 142 -21.57 9.66 -13.31
N GLU A 143 -21.92 8.57 -13.97
CA GLU A 143 -21.10 7.96 -15.00
C GLU A 143 -20.80 8.96 -16.16
N GLU A 144 -21.82 9.73 -16.57
CA GLU A 144 -21.69 10.74 -17.62
C GLU A 144 -20.68 11.85 -17.24
N GLU A 145 -20.74 12.31 -15.99
CA GLU A 145 -19.78 13.30 -15.47
C GLU A 145 -18.36 12.74 -15.43
N LEU A 146 -18.19 11.47 -15.03
CA LEU A 146 -16.88 10.81 -15.03
C LEU A 146 -16.31 10.74 -16.46
N TYR A 147 -17.08 10.30 -17.45
CA TYR A 147 -16.64 10.29 -18.84
C TYR A 147 -16.20 11.67 -19.34
N ARG A 148 -16.96 12.71 -19.00
CA ARG A 148 -16.63 14.09 -19.36
C ARG A 148 -15.31 14.56 -18.70
N LEU A 149 -15.13 14.31 -17.40
CA LEU A 149 -13.93 14.72 -16.68
C LEU A 149 -12.70 13.96 -17.16
N ILE A 150 -12.82 12.66 -17.33
CA ILE A 150 -11.76 11.77 -17.83
C ILE A 150 -11.28 12.22 -19.22
N SER A 151 -12.19 12.68 -20.09
CA SER A 151 -11.83 13.13 -21.45
C SER A 151 -10.85 14.28 -21.48
N ASN A 152 -10.81 15.13 -20.43
CA ASN A 152 -9.89 16.26 -20.34
C ASN A 152 -8.43 15.83 -20.10
N TYR A 153 -8.23 14.61 -19.62
CA TYR A 153 -6.90 14.05 -19.31
C TYR A 153 -6.38 13.12 -20.40
N GLU A 154 -7.20 12.82 -21.39
CA GLU A 154 -6.81 11.98 -22.52
C GLU A 154 -5.89 12.73 -23.49
N LYS A 155 -4.76 12.11 -23.82
CA LYS A 155 -3.82 12.60 -24.84
C LYS A 155 -3.57 11.49 -25.86
N GLN A 156 -3.88 11.76 -27.13
CA GLN A 156 -3.69 10.80 -28.22
C GLN A 156 -4.36 9.43 -27.97
N GLY A 157 -5.57 9.44 -27.38
CA GLY A 157 -6.31 8.22 -27.08
C GLY A 157 -5.84 7.46 -25.85
N VAL A 158 -4.98 8.05 -25.00
CA VAL A 158 -4.45 7.40 -23.80
C VAL A 158 -4.50 8.35 -22.61
N ILE A 159 -4.87 7.82 -21.46
CA ILE A 159 -4.76 8.51 -20.16
C ILE A 159 -3.58 7.90 -19.42
N GLU A 160 -2.62 8.70 -19.03
CA GLU A 160 -1.49 8.28 -18.21
C GLU A 160 -1.70 8.73 -16.77
N ILE A 161 -1.71 7.76 -15.85
CA ILE A 161 -1.91 7.97 -14.40
C ILE A 161 -0.64 7.57 -13.69
N PRO A 162 -0.04 8.43 -12.84
CA PRO A 162 1.12 8.09 -12.03
C PRO A 162 0.84 6.88 -11.14
N LYS A 163 1.79 5.98 -11.04
CA LYS A 163 1.74 4.82 -10.15
C LYS A 163 2.97 4.85 -9.27
N GLU A 164 2.79 5.29 -8.04
CA GLU A 164 3.87 5.50 -7.10
C GLU A 164 3.85 4.38 -6.06
N TYR A 165 4.79 3.44 -6.18
CA TYR A 165 4.98 2.33 -5.27
C TYR A 165 6.46 2.16 -4.94
N GLY A 166 6.73 1.53 -3.82
CA GLY A 166 8.10 1.23 -3.43
C GLY A 166 8.18 0.34 -2.20
N MET A 167 9.40 0.17 -1.75
CA MET A 167 9.73 -0.69 -0.63
C MET A 167 10.81 -0.04 0.22
N PHE A 168 10.72 -0.26 1.52
CA PHE A 168 11.82 0.00 2.44
C PHE A 168 12.48 -1.32 2.85
N VAL A 169 13.80 -1.30 2.91
CA VAL A 169 14.63 -2.38 3.41
C VAL A 169 15.31 -1.88 4.68
N SER A 170 14.91 -2.42 5.82
CA SER A 170 15.39 -1.99 7.13
C SER A 170 16.19 -3.12 7.79
N ARG A 171 17.31 -2.79 8.43
CA ARG A 171 18.18 -3.77 9.10
C ARG A 171 18.19 -3.51 10.61
N LYS A 172 18.06 -4.61 11.39
CA LYS A 172 18.16 -4.56 12.85
C LYS A 172 19.59 -4.55 13.34
#